data_a8aeea71ce7da6ec4a5384d93ed481fc
#
_entry.id   a8aeea71ce7da6ec4a5384d93ed481fc
#
_cell.length_a   1.000
_cell.length_b   1.000
_cell.length_c   1.000
_cell.angle_alpha   90.00
_cell.angle_beta   90.00
_cell.angle_gamma   90.00
#
_symmetry.space_group_name_H-M   'P 1'
#
loop_
_entity.id
_entity.type
_entity.pdbx_description
1 polymer ?
#
loop_
_entity_poly.entity_id
_entity_poly.type
_entity_poly.pdbx_seq_one_letter_code
_entity_poly.pdbx_strand_id
1 'polypeptide(L)'
;MAIDGALTMKRVLRFSVGLLVNVFILFILVKVFAFGFGFAYDVFASNSCKDKADTKVVAVTILPDSSIKDVCETLDDAGVVKNAYALMIRIRIGSYAAKIQPGTYEIAPNYTNDEIITVITGGKLDEKEKKAESKKEEKAKDKTSDSTTDAKAENDTTEKSE
;
A
#
# COMPACT_ATOMS: atom_id res chain seq x y z
N MET A 1 -57.72 27.66 0.62
CA MET A 1 -56.87 26.44 0.70
C MET A 1 -55.57 26.88 1.36
N ALA A 2 -55.47 26.78 2.68
CA ALA A 2 -54.23 27.00 3.40
C ALA A 2 -53.42 25.69 3.27
N ILE A 3 -52.40 25.71 2.41
CA ILE A 3 -51.49 24.63 2.29
C ILE A 3 -50.69 24.61 3.60
N ASP A 4 -50.75 23.49 4.33
CA ASP A 4 -50.05 23.27 5.58
C ASP A 4 -48.53 23.32 5.36
N GLY A 5 -47.99 24.53 5.21
CA GLY A 5 -46.57 24.82 4.97
C GLY A 5 -45.68 24.25 6.05
N ALA A 6 -46.19 24.14 7.29
CA ALA A 6 -45.46 23.56 8.40
C ALA A 6 -45.22 22.07 8.31
N LEU A 7 -46.17 21.31 7.72
CA LEU A 7 -46.04 19.85 7.56
C LEU A 7 -45.14 19.51 6.38
N THR A 8 -45.23 20.28 5.29
CA THR A 8 -44.34 20.14 4.13
C THR A 8 -42.91 20.49 4.47
N MET A 9 -42.71 21.57 5.25
CA MET A 9 -41.40 21.99 5.72
C MET A 9 -40.69 20.92 6.61
N LYS A 10 -41.45 20.31 7.52
CA LYS A 10 -40.95 19.19 8.34
C LYS A 10 -40.60 17.95 7.53
N ARG A 11 -41.35 17.65 6.47
CA ARG A 11 -41.06 16.51 5.56
C ARG A 11 -39.78 16.76 4.74
N VAL A 12 -39.67 17.95 4.17
CA VAL A 12 -38.48 18.35 3.39
C VAL A 12 -37.24 18.36 4.29
N LEU A 13 -37.33 18.92 5.50
CA LEU A 13 -36.22 18.93 6.44
C LEU A 13 -35.78 17.51 6.82
N ARG A 14 -36.75 16.61 7.10
CA ARG A 14 -36.45 15.22 7.44
C ARG A 14 -35.81 14.45 6.28
N PHE A 15 -36.29 14.71 5.07
CA PHE A 15 -35.72 14.14 3.85
C PHE A 15 -34.30 14.65 3.58
N SER A 16 -34.09 15.96 3.75
CA SER A 16 -32.78 16.61 3.60
C SER A 16 -31.76 16.05 4.60
N VAL A 17 -32.16 15.92 5.87
CA VAL A 17 -31.30 15.33 6.91
C VAL A 17 -30.99 13.86 6.59
N GLY A 18 -31.99 13.09 6.16
CA GLY A 18 -31.79 11.70 5.73
C GLY A 18 -30.81 11.56 4.57
N LEU A 19 -30.93 12.42 3.57
CA LEU A 19 -29.99 12.45 2.44
C LEU A 19 -28.57 12.80 2.90
N LEU A 20 -28.43 13.81 3.77
CA LEU A 20 -27.13 14.25 4.30
C LEU A 20 -26.46 13.13 5.10
N VAL A 21 -27.22 12.44 5.97
CA VAL A 21 -26.72 11.28 6.72
C VAL A 21 -26.28 10.15 5.77
N ASN A 22 -27.06 9.88 4.73
CA ASN A 22 -26.70 8.84 3.76
C ASN A 22 -25.40 9.17 3.01
N VAL A 23 -25.25 10.42 2.55
CA VAL A 23 -24.00 10.89 1.91
C VAL A 23 -22.84 10.83 2.88
N PHE A 24 -23.05 11.15 4.16
CA PHE A 24 -22.02 11.07 5.18
C PHE A 24 -21.57 9.63 5.44
N ILE A 25 -22.53 8.70 5.51
CA ILE A 25 -22.22 7.26 5.64
C ILE A 25 -21.41 6.79 4.42
N LEU A 26 -21.83 7.16 3.20
CA LEU A 26 -21.11 6.81 1.98
C LEU A 26 -19.67 7.36 2.01
N PHE A 27 -19.51 8.60 2.44
CA PHE A 27 -18.19 9.23 2.58
C PHE A 27 -17.28 8.46 3.57
N ILE A 28 -17.82 8.09 4.74
CA ILE A 28 -17.08 7.27 5.72
C ILE A 28 -16.70 5.93 5.11
N LEU A 29 -17.62 5.27 4.41
CA LEU A 29 -17.39 3.98 3.77
C LEU A 29 -16.26 4.04 2.75
N VAL A 30 -16.25 5.07 1.91
CA VAL A 30 -15.16 5.31 0.94
C VAL A 30 -13.82 5.55 1.65
N LYS A 31 -13.80 6.32 2.74
CA LYS A 31 -12.59 6.56 3.54
C LYS A 31 -12.06 5.29 4.19
N VAL A 32 -12.93 4.49 4.79
CA VAL A 32 -12.57 3.20 5.40
C VAL A 32 -12.04 2.23 4.36
N PHE A 33 -12.68 2.18 3.18
CA PHE A 33 -12.23 1.34 2.07
C PHE A 33 -10.84 1.76 1.55
N ALA A 34 -10.64 3.06 1.33
CA ALA A 34 -9.36 3.60 0.87
C ALA A 34 -8.22 3.31 1.88
N PHE A 35 -8.50 3.49 3.19
CA PHE A 35 -7.55 3.17 4.24
C PHE A 35 -7.25 1.67 4.31
N GLY A 36 -8.29 0.82 4.26
CA GLY A 36 -8.15 -0.63 4.29
C GLY A 36 -7.39 -1.17 3.08
N PHE A 37 -7.62 -0.59 1.89
CA PHE A 37 -6.89 -0.97 0.68
C PHE A 37 -5.41 -0.60 0.77
N GLY A 38 -5.09 0.61 1.27
CA GLY A 38 -3.70 1.03 1.50
C GLY A 38 -2.97 0.11 2.48
N PHE A 39 -3.63 -0.24 3.58
CA PHE A 39 -3.07 -1.17 4.56
C PHE A 39 -2.87 -2.58 3.98
N ALA A 40 -3.86 -3.11 3.27
CA ALA A 40 -3.72 -4.40 2.59
C ALA A 40 -2.57 -4.38 1.59
N TYR A 41 -2.41 -3.28 0.86
CA TYR A 41 -1.28 -3.10 -0.05
C TYR A 41 0.06 -3.14 0.70
N ASP A 42 0.20 -2.47 1.85
CA ASP A 42 1.42 -2.51 2.67
C ASP A 42 1.73 -3.92 3.22
N VAL A 43 0.70 -4.74 3.48
CA VAL A 43 0.89 -6.14 3.92
C VAL A 43 1.35 -7.04 2.78
N PHE A 44 0.76 -6.92 1.60
CA PHE A 44 0.95 -7.87 0.49
C PHE A 44 1.93 -7.40 -0.58
N ALA A 45 2.16 -6.10 -0.71
CA ALA A 45 3.17 -5.60 -1.62
C ALA A 45 4.57 -5.76 -1.02
N SER A 46 5.52 -6.11 -1.86
CA SER A 46 6.94 -6.19 -1.50
C SER A 46 7.55 -4.79 -1.45
N ASN A 47 7.06 -3.96 -0.51
CA ASN A 47 7.53 -2.59 -0.35
C ASN A 47 8.67 -2.51 0.66
N SER A 48 9.72 -1.80 0.30
CA SER A 48 10.79 -1.37 1.21
C SER A 48 10.40 -0.09 1.96
N CYS A 49 11.02 0.15 3.12
CA CYS A 49 10.81 1.37 3.90
C CYS A 49 11.31 2.62 3.17
N LYS A 50 12.42 2.50 2.46
CA LYS A 50 13.07 3.58 1.71
C LYS A 50 13.38 3.18 0.27
N ASP A 51 13.78 4.17 -0.53
CA ASP A 51 14.17 3.97 -1.90
C ASP A 51 15.32 2.96 -2.02
N LYS A 52 15.34 2.21 -3.13
CA LYS A 52 16.36 1.17 -3.42
C LYS A 52 17.80 1.69 -3.40
N ALA A 53 17.98 3.01 -3.46
CA ALA A 53 19.29 3.67 -3.39
C ALA A 53 19.84 3.80 -1.95
N ASP A 54 19.00 3.71 -0.90
CA ASP A 54 19.43 3.82 0.49
C ASP A 54 19.90 2.45 0.99
N THR A 55 21.21 2.20 0.86
CA THR A 55 21.85 0.95 1.26
C THR A 55 22.51 1.03 2.65
N LYS A 56 22.22 2.08 3.42
CA LYS A 56 22.81 2.24 4.76
C LYS A 56 22.29 1.16 5.70
N VAL A 57 23.13 0.19 5.99
CA VAL A 57 22.80 -0.93 6.87
C VAL A 57 22.61 -0.48 8.31
N VAL A 58 21.58 -0.97 8.96
CA VAL A 58 21.27 -0.75 10.37
C VAL A 58 21.37 -2.08 11.10
N ALA A 59 22.12 -2.12 12.19
CA ALA A 59 22.21 -3.30 13.06
C ALA A 59 20.97 -3.34 13.98
N VAL A 60 20.18 -4.39 13.86
CA VAL A 60 19.00 -4.63 14.69
C VAL A 60 19.18 -5.89 15.51
N THR A 61 19.00 -5.80 16.82
CA THR A 61 19.16 -6.95 17.73
C THR A 61 17.80 -7.47 18.17
N ILE A 62 17.54 -8.74 17.88
CA ILE A 62 16.37 -9.48 18.33
C ILE A 62 16.75 -10.29 19.55
N LEU A 63 16.09 -10.05 20.67
CA LEU A 63 16.34 -10.74 21.93
C LEU A 63 15.69 -12.14 21.94
N PRO A 64 16.26 -13.13 22.63
CA PRO A 64 15.58 -14.36 22.89
C PRO A 64 14.28 -14.08 23.65
N ASP A 65 13.23 -14.85 23.37
CA ASP A 65 11.89 -14.70 23.95
C ASP A 65 11.11 -13.42 23.57
N SER A 66 11.59 -12.62 22.63
CA SER A 66 10.83 -11.49 22.09
C SER A 66 9.56 -11.96 21.42
N SER A 67 8.43 -11.28 21.72
CA SER A 67 7.19 -11.54 20.98
C SER A 67 7.31 -11.04 19.55
N ILE A 68 6.46 -11.56 18.63
CA ILE A 68 6.41 -11.08 17.23
C ILE A 68 6.18 -9.57 17.20
N LYS A 69 5.37 -9.06 18.12
CA LYS A 69 5.06 -7.63 18.23
C LYS A 69 6.34 -6.85 18.54
N ASP A 70 7.09 -7.27 19.56
CA ASP A 70 8.32 -6.60 19.98
C ASP A 70 9.38 -6.61 18.87
N VAL A 71 9.50 -7.73 18.15
CA VAL A 71 10.38 -7.83 16.97
C VAL A 71 9.99 -6.81 15.90
N CYS A 72 8.69 -6.71 15.57
CA CYS A 72 8.22 -5.79 14.55
C CYS A 72 8.37 -4.32 14.99
N GLU A 73 8.14 -4.00 16.26
CA GLU A 73 8.34 -2.66 16.83
C GLU A 73 9.83 -2.29 16.81
N THR A 74 10.72 -3.20 17.19
CA THR A 74 12.18 -2.97 17.12
C THR A 74 12.66 -2.67 15.70
N LEU A 75 12.10 -3.36 14.70
CA LEU A 75 12.42 -3.12 13.28
C LEU A 75 11.86 -1.79 12.77
N ASP A 76 10.69 -1.38 13.24
CA ASP A 76 10.05 -0.10 12.90
C ASP A 76 10.83 1.06 13.54
N ASP A 77 11.19 0.95 14.82
CA ASP A 77 12.01 1.93 15.55
C ASP A 77 13.39 2.11 14.93
N ALA A 78 13.96 1.03 14.39
CA ALA A 78 15.22 1.07 13.63
C ALA A 78 15.04 1.71 12.23
N GLY A 79 13.80 1.99 11.80
CA GLY A 79 13.50 2.62 10.52
C GLY A 79 13.78 1.74 9.31
N VAL A 80 13.80 0.42 9.49
CA VAL A 80 14.01 -0.55 8.40
C VAL A 80 12.70 -1.13 7.87
N VAL A 81 11.58 -0.91 8.59
CA VAL A 81 10.23 -1.31 8.20
C VAL A 81 9.34 -0.07 8.12
N LYS A 82 8.44 -0.03 7.16
CA LYS A 82 7.49 1.08 6.99
C LYS A 82 6.32 1.01 7.96
N ASN A 83 5.90 -0.19 8.34
CA ASN A 83 4.73 -0.42 9.19
C ASN A 83 4.88 -1.74 9.95
N ALA A 84 5.11 -1.66 11.26
CA ALA A 84 5.25 -2.82 12.15
C ALA A 84 4.04 -3.77 12.09
N TYR A 85 2.82 -3.22 12.02
CA TYR A 85 1.61 -4.05 11.97
C TYR A 85 1.48 -4.83 10.67
N ALA A 86 1.85 -4.23 9.54
CA ALA A 86 1.85 -4.90 8.25
C ALA A 86 2.83 -6.07 8.24
N LEU A 87 4.04 -5.86 8.74
CA LEU A 87 5.04 -6.92 8.91
C LEU A 87 4.55 -8.01 9.87
N MET A 88 3.97 -7.65 11.02
CA MET A 88 3.43 -8.60 11.98
C MET A 88 2.35 -9.50 11.38
N ILE A 89 1.43 -8.94 10.59
CA ILE A 89 0.38 -9.70 9.91
C ILE A 89 1.00 -10.63 8.88
N ARG A 90 1.99 -10.18 8.10
CA ARG A 90 2.68 -10.99 7.11
C ARG A 90 3.41 -12.18 7.75
N ILE A 91 4.10 -11.96 8.86
CA ILE A 91 4.74 -13.02 9.66
C ILE A 91 3.71 -14.06 10.14
N ARG A 92 2.54 -13.62 10.60
CA ARG A 92 1.47 -14.52 11.06
C ARG A 92 0.85 -15.32 9.93
N ILE A 93 0.50 -14.67 8.83
CA ILE A 93 -0.09 -15.34 7.66
C ILE A 93 0.89 -16.36 7.07
N GLY A 94 2.18 -16.01 6.96
CA GLY A 94 3.22 -16.89 6.45
C GLY A 94 3.70 -17.95 7.44
N SER A 95 3.18 -17.96 8.68
CA SER A 95 3.60 -18.89 9.75
C SER A 95 5.10 -18.84 10.04
N TYR A 96 5.72 -17.66 9.88
CA TYR A 96 7.14 -17.44 10.12
C TYR A 96 7.49 -17.25 11.60
N ALA A 97 6.51 -17.05 12.48
CA ALA A 97 6.70 -16.73 13.89
C ALA A 97 7.66 -17.71 14.63
N ALA A 98 7.46 -19.01 14.39
CA ALA A 98 8.29 -20.05 15.02
C ALA A 98 9.70 -20.19 14.41
N LYS A 99 9.96 -19.48 13.31
CA LYS A 99 11.25 -19.54 12.59
C LYS A 99 12.14 -18.34 12.88
N ILE A 100 11.63 -17.32 13.55
CA ILE A 100 12.41 -16.14 13.92
C ILE A 100 13.50 -16.56 14.91
N GLN A 101 14.73 -16.18 14.62
CA GLN A 101 15.88 -16.51 15.45
C GLN A 101 16.36 -15.27 16.21
N PRO A 102 16.72 -15.39 17.50
CA PRO A 102 17.36 -14.30 18.21
C PRO A 102 18.78 -14.07 17.67
N GLY A 103 19.20 -12.81 17.62
CA GLY A 103 20.51 -12.45 17.12
C GLY A 103 20.57 -10.99 16.68
N THR A 104 21.75 -10.58 16.22
CA THR A 104 21.93 -9.25 15.63
C THR A 104 22.01 -9.39 14.12
N TYR A 105 21.16 -8.62 13.43
CA TYR A 105 20.99 -8.65 11.99
C TYR A 105 21.35 -7.30 11.39
N GLU A 106 22.06 -7.33 10.29
CA GLU A 106 22.35 -6.16 9.48
C GLU A 106 21.27 -6.03 8.39
N ILE A 107 20.39 -5.07 8.55
CA ILE A 107 19.23 -4.86 7.66
C ILE A 107 19.32 -3.48 7.03
N ALA A 108 19.17 -3.41 5.71
CA ALA A 108 19.10 -2.14 5.01
C ALA A 108 17.63 -1.68 4.87
N PRO A 109 17.35 -0.37 4.97
CA PRO A 109 15.99 0.16 4.86
C PRO A 109 15.36 -0.03 3.47
N ASN A 110 16.15 -0.41 2.47
CA ASN A 110 15.69 -0.75 1.13
C ASN A 110 15.24 -2.21 1.00
N TYR A 111 15.36 -3.00 2.07
CA TYR A 111 14.86 -4.38 2.06
C TYR A 111 13.34 -4.39 2.08
N THR A 112 12.76 -5.32 1.33
CA THR A 112 11.33 -5.60 1.36
C THR A 112 10.96 -6.39 2.62
N ASN A 113 9.68 -6.41 2.97
CA ASN A 113 9.21 -7.20 4.12
C ASN A 113 9.59 -8.69 4.00
N ASP A 114 9.63 -9.26 2.78
CA ASP A 114 10.02 -10.65 2.56
C ASP A 114 11.52 -10.89 2.74
N GLU A 115 12.33 -9.97 2.28
CA GLU A 115 13.77 -10.01 2.51
C GLU A 115 14.09 -9.91 4.00
N ILE A 116 13.42 -9.01 4.73
CA ILE A 116 13.58 -8.88 6.19
C ILE A 116 13.19 -10.19 6.88
N ILE A 117 12.02 -10.77 6.55
CA ILE A 117 11.57 -12.04 7.11
C ILE A 117 12.60 -13.14 6.81
N THR A 118 13.13 -13.20 5.59
CA THR A 118 14.15 -14.17 5.21
C THR A 118 15.39 -14.05 6.08
N VAL A 119 15.88 -12.84 6.29
CA VAL A 119 17.08 -12.57 7.13
C VAL A 119 16.85 -13.00 8.58
N ILE A 120 15.73 -12.57 9.20
CA ILE A 120 15.47 -12.88 10.63
C ILE A 120 15.07 -14.33 10.89
N THR A 121 14.74 -15.09 9.84
CA THR A 121 14.49 -16.55 9.93
C THR A 121 15.71 -17.39 9.57
N GLY A 122 16.88 -16.77 9.39
CA GLY A 122 18.15 -17.46 9.08
C GLY A 122 18.31 -17.87 7.63
N GLY A 123 17.47 -17.35 6.71
CA GLY A 123 17.62 -17.52 5.27
C GLY A 123 18.73 -16.62 4.71
N LYS A 124 19.29 -17.03 3.57
CA LYS A 124 20.19 -16.19 2.79
C LYS A 124 19.41 -15.45 1.72
N LEU A 125 19.71 -14.18 1.54
CA LEU A 125 19.17 -13.39 0.42
C LEU A 125 19.85 -13.83 -0.87
N ASP A 126 19.12 -14.53 -1.73
CA ASP A 126 19.60 -14.85 -3.06
C ASP A 126 19.49 -13.62 -3.96
N GLU A 127 20.62 -13.19 -4.54
CA GLU A 127 20.69 -12.05 -5.49
C GLU A 127 19.75 -12.20 -6.71
N LYS A 128 19.21 -13.40 -6.94
CA LYS A 128 18.27 -13.67 -8.02
C LYS A 128 16.85 -13.15 -7.76
N GLU A 129 16.42 -13.02 -6.51
CA GLU A 129 15.09 -12.48 -6.19
C GLU A 129 15.02 -10.97 -6.41
N LYS A 130 16.12 -10.24 -6.17
CA LYS A 130 16.24 -8.79 -6.50
C LYS A 130 15.97 -8.47 -7.97
N LYS A 131 16.25 -9.42 -8.87
CA LYS A 131 16.07 -9.23 -10.34
C LYS A 131 14.68 -9.58 -10.84
N ALA A 132 13.93 -10.38 -10.09
CA ALA A 132 12.57 -10.80 -10.44
C ALA A 132 11.52 -9.77 -10.01
N GLU A 133 11.73 -9.08 -8.87
CA GLU A 133 10.82 -8.03 -8.37
C GLU A 133 10.96 -6.73 -9.16
N SER A 134 12.19 -6.31 -9.51
CA SER A 134 12.42 -5.13 -10.36
C SER A 134 11.74 -5.25 -11.73
N LYS A 135 11.58 -6.48 -12.24
CA LYS A 135 10.93 -6.75 -13.53
C LYS A 135 9.40 -6.77 -13.45
N LYS A 136 8.83 -6.98 -12.26
CA LYS A 136 7.38 -6.94 -12.02
C LYS A 136 6.85 -5.51 -11.83
N GLU A 137 7.63 -4.64 -11.21
CA GLU A 137 7.26 -3.22 -11.04
C GLU A 137 7.36 -2.43 -12.35
N GLU A 138 8.38 -2.73 -13.19
CA GLU A 138 8.53 -2.10 -14.50
C GLU A 138 7.36 -2.44 -15.46
N LYS A 139 6.83 -3.67 -15.35
CA LYS A 139 5.70 -4.13 -16.17
C LYS A 139 4.33 -3.61 -15.69
N ALA A 140 4.23 -3.13 -14.45
CA ALA A 140 3.02 -2.51 -13.91
C ALA A 140 2.91 -1.02 -14.26
N LYS A 141 4.04 -0.33 -14.48
CA LYS A 141 4.06 1.09 -14.89
C LYS A 141 3.80 1.28 -16.39
N ASP A 142 4.13 0.29 -17.21
CA ASP A 142 3.97 0.40 -18.67
C ASP A 142 2.53 0.16 -19.17
N LYS A 143 1.63 -0.30 -18.30
CA LYS A 143 0.20 -0.51 -18.66
C LYS A 143 -0.72 0.65 -18.36
N THR A 144 -0.24 1.75 -17.78
CA THR A 144 -1.09 2.89 -17.40
C THR A 144 -0.91 4.12 -18.30
N SER A 145 -0.04 4.07 -19.32
CA SER A 145 0.24 5.22 -20.17
C SER A 145 -0.27 5.11 -21.61
N ASP A 146 -1.08 4.10 -21.94
CA ASP A 146 -1.64 3.99 -23.29
C ASP A 146 -3.18 3.90 -23.27
N SER A 147 -3.81 5.01 -22.94
CA SER A 147 -5.17 5.31 -23.39
C SER A 147 -5.47 6.80 -23.26
N THR A 148 -5.01 7.60 -24.16
CA THR A 148 -5.70 8.82 -24.61
C THR A 148 -4.92 9.41 -25.77
N THR A 149 -5.35 9.19 -26.98
CA THR A 149 -5.52 10.19 -28.03
C THR A 149 -5.74 9.50 -29.38
N ASP A 150 -6.95 9.27 -29.71
CA ASP A 150 -7.41 9.22 -31.08
C ASP A 150 -8.69 10.03 -31.16
N ALA A 151 -8.59 11.22 -31.69
CA ALA A 151 -9.68 11.86 -32.40
C ALA A 151 -9.17 13.05 -33.22
N LYS A 152 -9.33 12.89 -34.58
CA LYS A 152 -9.66 13.95 -35.51
C LYS A 152 -8.51 14.85 -35.98
N ALA A 153 -8.22 14.95 -37.27
CA ALA A 153 -9.12 15.36 -38.34
C ALA A 153 -8.47 15.15 -39.71
N GLU A 154 -9.31 14.70 -40.63
CA GLU A 154 -9.24 14.93 -42.06
C GLU A 154 -9.08 16.42 -42.38
N ASN A 155 -8.33 16.72 -43.40
CA ASN A 155 -8.71 17.48 -44.61
C ASN A 155 -7.44 17.82 -45.41
N ASP A 156 -7.30 17.24 -46.56
CA ASP A 156 -7.73 17.71 -47.87
C ASP A 156 -6.81 18.77 -48.50
N THR A 157 -6.54 18.48 -49.74
CA THR A 157 -6.31 19.38 -50.86
C THR A 157 -4.88 19.54 -51.40
N THR A 158 -4.67 18.75 -52.43
CA THR A 158 -4.31 19.14 -53.85
C THR A 158 -3.27 20.25 -54.10
N GLU A 159 -2.50 19.89 -55.08
CA GLU A 159 -1.98 20.62 -56.25
C GLU A 159 -0.49 20.89 -56.18
N LYS A 160 0.25 20.27 -57.07
CA LYS A 160 0.55 20.42 -58.50
C LYS A 160 1.78 21.29 -58.76
N SER A 161 2.65 20.74 -59.64
CA SER A 161 3.60 21.37 -60.54
C SER A 161 4.86 21.99 -59.90
N GLU A 162 5.97 21.78 -60.37
CA GLU A 162 6.72 21.59 -61.64
C GLU A 162 8.04 20.92 -61.36
#